data_3438429e38eaa582aac11572773d2243
#
_entry.id   3438429e38eaa582aac11572773d2243
#
_cell.length_a   1.000
_cell.length_b   1.000
_cell.length_c   1.000
_cell.angle_alpha   90.00
_cell.angle_beta   90.00
_cell.angle_gamma   90.00
#
_symmetry.space_group_name_H-M   'P 1'
#
loop_
_entity.id
_entity.type
_entity.pdbx_description
1 polymer ?
#
loop_
_entity_poly.entity_id
_entity_poly.type
_entity_poly.pdbx_seq_one_letter_code
_entity_poly.pdbx_strand_id
1 'polypeptide(L)'
;MENKLKILGFAGSLRKGSYNNSLLRSAAQLLPPETSLQIFDLSEIPPYNQDLDNNMPPKVKEFKTKIRESDALLIATPEYNYSIPGVLKNAIDYASRPYGDNSFDDKPVAIMSASIGMTGGARAQYHLRQTFVFLNMHPVNVPEVIVTFASEKFDSEGNLLDDNTKKFLTQLLQNLSNWTRRLREK
;
A
#
# COMPACT_ATOMS: atom_id res chain seq x y z
N MET A 1 -1.41 2.27 -28.46
CA MET A 1 -2.21 1.84 -27.29
C MET A 1 -1.43 2.28 -26.06
N GLU A 2 -1.95 3.24 -25.29
CA GLU A 2 -1.31 3.60 -24.01
C GLU A 2 -1.27 2.37 -23.11
N ASN A 3 -0.08 2.07 -22.57
CA ASN A 3 0.09 0.91 -21.70
C ASN A 3 -0.67 1.16 -20.39
N LYS A 4 -1.59 0.27 -20.05
CA LYS A 4 -2.38 0.31 -18.81
C LYS A 4 -1.46 0.37 -17.59
N LEU A 5 -1.62 1.37 -16.71
CA LEU A 5 -0.83 1.48 -15.47
C LEU A 5 -1.09 0.30 -14.53
N LYS A 6 -0.03 -0.30 -14.04
CA LYS A 6 -0.08 -1.43 -13.11
C LYS A 6 0.21 -0.95 -11.69
N ILE A 7 -0.77 -1.01 -10.82
CA ILE A 7 -0.62 -0.69 -9.40
C ILE A 7 -0.51 -1.99 -8.63
N LEU A 8 0.49 -2.10 -7.76
CA LEU A 8 0.56 -3.18 -6.77
C LEU A 8 0.02 -2.67 -5.44
N GLY A 9 -1.03 -3.32 -4.92
CA GLY A 9 -1.61 -3.02 -3.62
C GLY A 9 -1.25 -4.09 -2.58
N PHE A 10 -0.98 -3.69 -1.34
CA PHE A 10 -0.82 -4.63 -0.23
C PHE A 10 -1.22 -3.99 1.10
N ALA A 11 -1.65 -4.83 2.05
CA ALA A 11 -2.12 -4.37 3.35
C ALA A 11 -1.25 -4.86 4.49
N GLY A 12 -1.01 -3.99 5.48
CA GLY A 12 -0.30 -4.31 6.72
C GLY A 12 -1.13 -5.10 7.74
N SER A 13 -2.11 -5.90 7.30
CA SER A 13 -2.97 -6.68 8.21
C SER A 13 -3.24 -8.06 7.65
N LEU A 14 -2.95 -9.09 8.46
CA LEU A 14 -3.24 -10.49 8.15
C LEU A 14 -4.62 -10.96 8.65
N ARG A 15 -5.40 -10.11 9.33
CA ARG A 15 -6.72 -10.45 9.85
C ARG A 15 -7.71 -10.68 8.69
N LYS A 16 -8.45 -11.80 8.68
CA LYS A 16 -9.43 -12.11 7.61
C LYS A 16 -10.46 -11.01 7.39
N GLY A 17 -11.04 -10.45 8.47
CA GLY A 17 -11.98 -9.32 8.40
C GLY A 17 -11.31 -7.95 8.48
N SER A 18 -10.14 -7.76 7.89
CA SER A 18 -9.39 -6.50 7.94
C SER A 18 -10.04 -5.40 7.11
N TYR A 19 -10.37 -4.27 7.72
CA TYR A 19 -10.85 -3.07 7.02
C TYR A 19 -9.83 -2.53 6.03
N ASN A 20 -8.53 -2.73 6.24
CA ASN A 20 -7.50 -2.31 5.28
C ASN A 20 -7.47 -3.21 4.03
N ASN A 21 -7.72 -4.52 4.18
CA ASN A 21 -7.93 -5.40 3.03
C ASN A 21 -9.24 -5.05 2.30
N SER A 22 -10.30 -4.71 3.04
CA SER A 22 -11.56 -4.23 2.46
C SER A 22 -11.37 -2.93 1.69
N LEU A 23 -10.59 -2.00 2.23
CA LEU A 23 -10.27 -0.74 1.57
C LEU A 23 -9.49 -0.95 0.25
N LEU A 24 -8.56 -1.92 0.20
CA LEU A 24 -7.89 -2.31 -1.06
C LEU A 24 -8.87 -2.90 -2.08
N ARG A 25 -9.81 -3.75 -1.65
CA ARG A 25 -10.85 -4.27 -2.57
C ARG A 25 -11.74 -3.16 -3.10
N SER A 26 -12.12 -2.20 -2.25
CA SER A 26 -12.88 -1.02 -2.68
C SER A 26 -12.09 -0.15 -3.66
N ALA A 27 -10.79 0.01 -3.46
CA ALA A 27 -9.91 0.70 -4.40
C ALA A 27 -9.91 0.06 -5.78
N ALA A 28 -9.93 -1.29 -5.86
CA ALA A 28 -9.99 -2.00 -7.13
C ALA A 28 -11.25 -1.70 -7.94
N GLN A 29 -12.37 -1.38 -7.27
CA GLN A 29 -13.64 -1.01 -7.90
C GLN A 29 -13.71 0.47 -8.32
N LEU A 30 -12.82 1.31 -7.81
CA LEU A 30 -12.81 2.77 -8.00
C LEU A 30 -11.62 3.27 -8.83
N LEU A 31 -10.95 2.36 -9.52
CA LEU A 31 -9.77 2.68 -10.33
C LEU A 31 -10.12 3.64 -11.49
N PRO A 32 -9.23 4.61 -11.78
CA PRO A 32 -9.34 5.38 -13.02
C PRO A 32 -9.26 4.50 -14.27
N PRO A 33 -9.79 4.95 -15.41
CA PRO A 33 -9.55 4.29 -16.70
C PRO A 33 -8.05 4.05 -16.94
N GLU A 34 -7.74 3.01 -17.72
CA GLU A 34 -6.35 2.65 -18.07
C GLU A 34 -5.43 2.37 -16.86
N THR A 35 -6.01 1.93 -15.74
CA THR A 35 -5.26 1.44 -14.56
C THR A 35 -5.70 0.03 -14.19
N SER A 36 -4.83 -0.70 -13.49
CA SER A 36 -5.13 -2.01 -12.91
C SER A 36 -4.51 -2.11 -11.53
N LEU A 37 -5.15 -2.81 -10.61
CA LEU A 37 -4.65 -3.09 -9.27
C LEU A 37 -4.51 -4.60 -9.08
N GLN A 38 -3.29 -5.04 -8.80
CA GLN A 38 -3.01 -6.38 -8.30
C GLN A 38 -2.82 -6.29 -6.79
N ILE A 39 -3.53 -7.11 -6.01
CA ILE A 39 -3.36 -7.17 -4.55
C ILE A 39 -2.42 -8.33 -4.21
N PHE A 40 -1.38 -8.04 -3.43
CA PHE A 40 -0.41 -9.00 -2.94
C PHE A 40 -0.66 -9.32 -1.47
N ASP A 41 -0.64 -10.60 -1.13
CA ASP A 41 -0.79 -11.06 0.25
C ASP A 41 0.59 -11.20 0.94
N LEU A 42 0.75 -10.53 2.08
CA LEU A 42 1.98 -10.54 2.87
C LEU A 42 2.07 -11.73 3.87
N SER A 43 1.04 -12.59 3.96
CA SER A 43 0.93 -13.62 5.02
C SER A 43 2.09 -14.63 5.05
N GLU A 44 2.69 -14.93 3.90
CA GLU A 44 3.76 -15.92 3.77
C GLU A 44 5.16 -15.33 3.79
N ILE A 45 5.31 -14.03 4.06
CA ILE A 45 6.62 -13.41 4.22
C ILE A 45 7.14 -13.72 5.63
N PRO A 46 8.22 -14.51 5.78
CA PRO A 46 8.74 -14.86 7.09
C PRO A 46 9.38 -13.64 7.80
N PRO A 47 9.69 -13.72 9.08
CA PRO A 47 10.48 -12.69 9.76
C PRO A 47 11.80 -12.42 9.06
N TYR A 48 12.14 -11.13 8.90
CA TYR A 48 13.39 -10.72 8.23
C TYR A 48 14.62 -11.24 8.98
N ASN A 49 15.51 -11.84 8.21
CA ASN A 49 16.83 -12.24 8.68
C ASN A 49 17.86 -11.87 7.59
N GLN A 50 18.80 -11.01 7.94
CA GLN A 50 19.85 -10.54 7.03
C GLN A 50 20.73 -11.66 6.47
N ASP A 51 20.90 -12.79 7.17
CA ASP A 51 21.65 -13.95 6.70
C ASP A 51 21.05 -14.56 5.43
N LEU A 52 19.78 -14.26 5.16
CA LEU A 52 19.05 -14.73 3.98
C LEU A 52 19.11 -13.76 2.79
N ASP A 53 19.79 -12.62 2.88
CA ASP A 53 19.82 -11.61 1.82
C ASP A 53 20.32 -12.17 0.48
N ASN A 54 21.27 -13.11 0.51
CA ASN A 54 21.79 -13.79 -0.69
C ASN A 54 20.97 -15.03 -1.11
N ASN A 55 20.03 -15.48 -0.28
CA ASN A 55 19.16 -16.63 -0.55
C ASN A 55 17.75 -16.39 -0.04
N MET A 56 17.13 -15.32 -0.51
CA MET A 56 15.80 -14.89 -0.05
C MET A 56 14.72 -15.96 -0.23
N PRO A 57 13.78 -16.04 0.72
CA PRO A 57 12.61 -16.92 0.62
C PRO A 57 11.84 -16.69 -0.68
N PRO A 58 11.22 -17.72 -1.28
CA PRO A 58 10.50 -17.60 -2.55
C PRO A 58 9.42 -16.50 -2.54
N LYS A 59 8.66 -16.38 -1.44
CA LYS A 59 7.60 -15.37 -1.30
C LYS A 59 8.16 -13.94 -1.30
N VAL A 60 9.35 -13.74 -0.74
CA VAL A 60 10.05 -12.45 -0.78
C VAL A 60 10.51 -12.13 -2.20
N LYS A 61 11.08 -13.10 -2.92
CA LYS A 61 11.47 -12.92 -4.33
C LYS A 61 10.27 -12.57 -5.20
N GLU A 62 9.14 -13.24 -5.00
CA GLU A 62 7.88 -12.93 -5.68
C GLU A 62 7.45 -11.49 -5.39
N PHE A 63 7.44 -11.07 -4.11
CA PHE A 63 7.06 -9.71 -3.72
C PHE A 63 7.96 -8.65 -4.35
N LYS A 64 9.29 -8.83 -4.30
CA LYS A 64 10.26 -7.93 -4.97
C LYS A 64 9.99 -7.82 -6.46
N THR A 65 9.74 -8.95 -7.12
CA THR A 65 9.41 -8.99 -8.56
C THR A 65 8.13 -8.21 -8.85
N LYS A 66 7.06 -8.43 -8.06
CA LYS A 66 5.78 -7.70 -8.23
C LYS A 66 5.92 -6.21 -8.02
N ILE A 67 6.72 -5.76 -7.04
CA ILE A 67 7.03 -4.34 -6.87
C ILE A 67 7.72 -3.78 -8.12
N ARG A 68 8.73 -4.45 -8.65
CA ARG A 68 9.49 -3.99 -9.82
C ARG A 68 8.63 -3.93 -11.09
N GLU A 69 7.76 -4.92 -11.30
CA GLU A 69 6.85 -5.00 -12.45
C GLU A 69 5.71 -3.98 -12.39
N SER A 70 5.46 -3.41 -11.22
CA SER A 70 4.42 -2.39 -11.05
C SER A 70 4.93 -0.99 -11.35
N ASP A 71 4.03 -0.12 -11.77
CA ASP A 71 4.29 1.28 -12.08
C ASP A 71 4.13 2.18 -10.85
N ALA A 72 3.29 1.75 -9.91
CA ALA A 72 2.99 2.46 -8.67
C ALA A 72 2.56 1.48 -7.57
N LEU A 73 2.57 1.97 -6.32
CA LEU A 73 2.18 1.20 -5.15
C LEU A 73 0.99 1.83 -4.42
N LEU A 74 0.11 0.99 -3.88
CA LEU A 74 -0.99 1.40 -3.00
C LEU A 74 -0.90 0.62 -1.69
N ILE A 75 -0.59 1.29 -0.59
CA ILE A 75 -0.37 0.67 0.71
C ILE A 75 -1.55 0.98 1.63
N ALA A 76 -2.22 -0.06 2.14
CA ALA A 76 -3.24 0.07 3.17
C ALA A 76 -2.67 -0.37 4.52
N THR A 77 -2.68 0.51 5.53
CA THR A 77 -2.07 0.20 6.82
C THR A 77 -3.03 0.41 8.00
N PRO A 78 -3.23 -0.57 8.90
CA PRO A 78 -3.74 -0.27 10.22
C PRO A 78 -2.66 0.43 11.06
N GLU A 79 -3.06 0.91 12.23
CA GLU A 79 -2.14 1.45 13.24
C GLU A 79 -2.06 0.48 14.41
N TYR A 80 -0.86 -0.02 14.72
CA TYR A 80 -0.57 -0.85 15.89
C TYR A 80 0.43 -0.12 16.79
N ASN A 81 0.04 0.11 18.04
CA ASN A 81 0.91 0.76 19.02
C ASN A 81 1.53 2.07 18.50
N TYR A 82 0.69 2.96 17.94
CA TYR A 82 1.09 4.27 17.37
C TYR A 82 1.98 4.20 16.13
N SER A 83 2.18 3.02 15.52
CA SER A 83 3.09 2.84 14.39
C SER A 83 2.51 1.91 13.32
N ILE A 84 3.33 1.63 12.31
CA ILE A 84 3.03 0.63 11.29
C ILE A 84 3.09 -0.79 11.87
N PRO A 85 2.26 -1.72 11.37
CA PRO A 85 2.28 -3.11 11.82
C PRO A 85 3.60 -3.80 11.50
N GLY A 86 4.01 -4.73 12.38
CA GLY A 86 5.23 -5.51 12.18
C GLY A 86 5.27 -6.25 10.84
N VAL A 87 4.16 -6.81 10.39
CA VAL A 87 4.09 -7.51 9.09
C VAL A 87 4.39 -6.58 7.92
N LEU A 88 3.91 -5.34 7.95
CA LEU A 88 4.18 -4.35 6.91
C LEU A 88 5.66 -3.92 6.94
N LYS A 89 6.18 -3.59 8.13
CA LYS A 89 7.58 -3.19 8.27
C LYS A 89 8.51 -4.31 7.84
N ASN A 90 8.22 -5.54 8.22
CA ASN A 90 8.97 -6.74 7.83
C ASN A 90 9.02 -6.93 6.29
N ALA A 91 7.89 -6.79 5.61
CA ALA A 91 7.83 -6.88 4.16
C ALA A 91 8.65 -5.78 3.47
N ILE A 92 8.59 -4.54 4.01
CA ILE A 92 9.39 -3.41 3.52
C ILE A 92 10.89 -3.68 3.73
N ASP A 93 11.29 -4.19 4.89
CA ASP A 93 12.69 -4.48 5.19
C ASP A 93 13.24 -5.53 4.21
N TYR A 94 12.52 -6.61 3.96
CA TYR A 94 12.92 -7.61 2.95
C TYR A 94 13.02 -7.04 1.54
N ALA A 95 12.01 -6.29 1.09
CA ALA A 95 11.96 -5.84 -0.31
C ALA A 95 12.97 -4.72 -0.61
N SER A 96 13.54 -4.07 0.41
CA SER A 96 14.61 -3.08 0.30
C SER A 96 16.03 -3.69 0.40
N ARG A 97 16.17 -5.00 0.59
CA ARG A 97 17.43 -5.71 0.77
C ARG A 97 17.75 -6.65 -0.40
N PRO A 98 19.09 -7.07 -0.54
CA PRO A 98 20.27 -6.50 0.12
C PRO A 98 20.52 -5.05 -0.23
N TYR A 99 21.47 -4.39 0.42
CA TYR A 99 21.90 -3.03 0.02
C TYR A 99 22.29 -2.99 -1.45
N GLY A 100 21.80 -1.97 -2.16
CA GLY A 100 21.96 -1.82 -3.61
C GLY A 100 20.90 -2.55 -4.45
N ASP A 101 19.96 -3.27 -3.81
CA ASP A 101 18.86 -3.99 -4.51
C ASP A 101 17.46 -3.61 -3.95
N ASN A 102 17.25 -2.32 -3.72
CA ASN A 102 15.98 -1.76 -3.26
C ASN A 102 14.90 -1.85 -4.35
N SER A 103 13.85 -2.67 -4.12
CA SER A 103 12.76 -2.83 -5.09
C SER A 103 11.79 -1.64 -5.11
N PHE A 104 11.84 -0.77 -4.09
CA PHE A 104 10.99 0.42 -3.97
C PHE A 104 11.58 1.67 -4.64
N ASP A 105 12.83 1.60 -5.09
CA ASP A 105 13.53 2.76 -5.64
C ASP A 105 12.72 3.43 -6.76
N ASP A 106 12.58 4.75 -6.67
CA ASP A 106 11.86 5.61 -7.62
C ASP A 106 10.36 5.27 -7.80
N LYS A 107 9.73 4.52 -6.88
CA LYS A 107 8.31 4.14 -7.01
C LYS A 107 7.36 5.24 -6.53
N PRO A 108 6.38 5.66 -7.37
CA PRO A 108 5.21 6.40 -6.90
C PRO A 108 4.40 5.56 -5.92
N VAL A 109 3.93 6.17 -4.83
CA VAL A 109 3.18 5.45 -3.81
C VAL A 109 2.04 6.28 -3.23
N ALA A 110 0.89 5.65 -3.01
CA ALA A 110 -0.20 6.21 -2.21
C ALA A 110 -0.42 5.37 -0.95
N ILE A 111 -0.82 6.03 0.13
CA ILE A 111 -1.13 5.40 1.41
C ILE A 111 -2.60 5.64 1.74
N MET A 112 -3.23 4.65 2.34
CA MET A 112 -4.55 4.76 2.95
C MET A 112 -4.59 3.94 4.24
N SER A 113 -5.49 4.28 5.15
CA SER A 113 -5.63 3.57 6.42
C SER A 113 -7.07 3.49 6.87
N ALA A 114 -7.41 2.42 7.59
CA ALA A 114 -8.70 2.25 8.23
C ALA A 114 -8.53 1.67 9.65
N SER A 115 -9.24 2.28 10.61
CA SER A 115 -9.27 1.84 12.01
C SER A 115 -10.64 2.09 12.60
N ILE A 116 -11.02 1.27 13.59
CA ILE A 116 -12.25 1.48 14.39
C ILE A 116 -12.15 2.70 15.31
N GLY A 117 -10.93 3.20 15.59
CA GLY A 117 -10.71 4.38 16.43
C GLY A 117 -10.80 5.68 15.65
N MET A 118 -10.86 6.80 16.41
CA MET A 118 -11.02 8.14 15.87
C MET A 118 -9.79 8.65 15.08
N THR A 119 -8.62 8.07 15.26
CA THR A 119 -7.39 8.48 14.54
C THR A 119 -7.27 7.84 13.15
N GLY A 120 -8.08 6.82 12.84
CA GLY A 120 -8.13 6.19 11.51
C GLY A 120 -6.82 5.59 11.00
N GLY A 121 -5.76 5.55 11.81
CA GLY A 121 -4.43 5.10 11.40
C GLY A 121 -3.49 6.23 10.95
N ALA A 122 -3.79 7.48 11.25
CA ALA A 122 -3.01 8.65 10.82
C ALA A 122 -1.54 8.58 11.24
N ARG A 123 -1.24 8.18 12.50
CA ARG A 123 0.14 8.06 12.98
C ARG A 123 0.94 7.01 12.22
N ALA A 124 0.31 5.88 11.90
CA ALA A 124 0.95 4.85 11.08
C ALA A 124 1.28 5.37 9.68
N GLN A 125 0.40 6.18 9.06
CA GLN A 125 0.70 6.81 7.77
C GLN A 125 1.92 7.73 7.85
N TYR A 126 2.04 8.57 8.86
CA TYR A 126 3.19 9.46 9.02
C TYR A 126 4.50 8.68 9.28
N HIS A 127 4.47 7.64 10.10
CA HIS A 127 5.63 6.76 10.28
C HIS A 127 6.02 6.04 8.98
N LEU A 128 5.05 5.59 8.20
CA LEU A 128 5.31 4.96 6.91
C LEU A 128 5.97 5.93 5.92
N ARG A 129 5.52 7.20 5.88
CA ARG A 129 6.12 8.25 5.04
C ARG A 129 7.60 8.48 5.36
N GLN A 130 8.02 8.34 6.63
CA GLN A 130 9.43 8.45 7.01
C GLN A 130 10.30 7.36 6.35
N THR A 131 9.76 6.13 6.19
CA THR A 131 10.52 5.06 5.53
C THR A 131 10.72 5.34 4.05
N PHE A 132 9.82 6.07 3.40
CA PHE A 132 9.90 6.41 1.98
C PHE A 132 11.10 7.29 1.65
N VAL A 133 11.55 8.13 2.58
CA VAL A 133 12.73 8.97 2.39
C VAL A 133 13.97 8.11 2.10
N PHE A 134 14.22 7.08 2.93
CA PHE A 134 15.34 6.17 2.72
C PHE A 134 15.15 5.26 1.49
N LEU A 135 13.91 4.86 1.21
CA LEU A 135 13.58 3.98 0.09
C LEU A 135 13.52 4.69 -1.26
N ASN A 136 13.72 6.02 -1.29
CA ASN A 136 13.61 6.87 -2.48
C ASN A 136 12.26 6.73 -3.20
N MET A 137 11.16 6.67 -2.44
CA MET A 137 9.80 6.58 -2.99
C MET A 137 9.17 7.96 -3.14
N HIS A 138 8.22 8.11 -4.04
CA HIS A 138 7.53 9.37 -4.35
C HIS A 138 6.07 9.34 -3.88
N PRO A 139 5.77 9.75 -2.63
CA PRO A 139 4.41 9.66 -2.10
C PRO A 139 3.47 10.70 -2.72
N VAL A 140 2.21 10.27 -2.96
CA VAL A 140 1.09 11.19 -3.15
C VAL A 140 0.73 11.79 -1.78
N ASN A 141 0.71 13.12 -1.71
CA ASN A 141 0.48 13.83 -0.45
C ASN A 141 -1.00 14.11 -0.16
N VAL A 142 -1.81 14.29 -1.20
CA VAL A 142 -3.22 14.63 -1.06
C VAL A 142 -4.10 13.87 -2.06
N PRO A 143 -5.36 13.54 -1.67
CA PRO A 143 -5.89 13.63 -0.32
C PRO A 143 -5.30 12.56 0.60
N GLU A 144 -5.32 12.80 1.90
CA GLU A 144 -5.09 11.73 2.88
C GLU A 144 -6.37 10.91 3.03
N VAL A 145 -6.29 9.61 2.79
CA VAL A 145 -7.41 8.67 3.02
C VAL A 145 -7.22 8.00 4.38
N ILE A 146 -7.87 8.57 5.40
CA ILE A 146 -7.82 8.14 6.79
C ILE A 146 -9.25 7.78 7.22
N VAL A 147 -9.56 6.49 7.24
CA VAL A 147 -10.90 5.99 7.56
C VAL A 147 -11.03 5.77 9.06
N THR A 148 -11.67 6.72 9.73
CA THR A 148 -12.03 6.64 11.16
C THR A 148 -13.31 5.85 11.34
N PHE A 149 -13.53 5.25 12.52
CA PHE A 149 -14.75 4.51 12.85
C PHE A 149 -15.13 3.50 11.75
N ALA A 150 -14.15 2.71 11.30
CA ALA A 150 -14.29 1.84 10.14
C ALA A 150 -15.45 0.83 10.26
N SER A 151 -15.81 0.42 11.48
CA SER A 151 -16.96 -0.48 11.71
C SER A 151 -18.31 0.10 11.27
N GLU A 152 -18.42 1.42 11.15
CA GLU A 152 -19.65 2.11 10.72
C GLU A 152 -19.65 2.38 9.20
N LYS A 153 -18.52 2.18 8.53
CA LYS A 153 -18.30 2.54 7.13
C LYS A 153 -18.22 1.35 6.18
N PHE A 154 -18.14 0.15 6.72
CA PHE A 154 -18.15 -1.10 5.96
C PHE A 154 -19.29 -1.99 6.43
N ASP A 155 -19.88 -2.74 5.51
CA ASP A 155 -20.85 -3.80 5.84
C ASP A 155 -20.15 -5.06 6.39
N SER A 156 -20.95 -6.07 6.76
CA SER A 156 -20.47 -7.36 7.27
C SER A 156 -19.62 -8.15 6.25
N GLU A 157 -19.79 -7.89 4.96
CA GLU A 157 -19.02 -8.49 3.88
C GLU A 157 -17.74 -7.72 3.55
N GLY A 158 -17.57 -6.54 4.16
CA GLY A 158 -16.42 -5.65 3.96
C GLY A 158 -16.55 -4.76 2.73
N ASN A 159 -17.76 -4.51 2.23
CA ASN A 159 -18.00 -3.51 1.21
C ASN A 159 -18.01 -2.11 1.83
N LEU A 160 -17.36 -1.16 1.21
CA LEU A 160 -17.33 0.22 1.67
C LEU A 160 -18.68 0.89 1.37
N LEU A 161 -19.37 1.38 2.40
CA LEU A 161 -20.67 2.04 2.29
C LEU A 161 -20.55 3.58 2.24
N ASP A 162 -19.56 4.15 2.95
CA ASP A 162 -19.39 5.59 3.13
C ASP A 162 -18.98 6.29 1.82
N ASP A 163 -19.89 7.08 1.25
CA ASP A 163 -19.69 7.77 -0.02
C ASP A 163 -18.60 8.85 0.05
N ASN A 164 -18.40 9.45 1.22
CA ASN A 164 -17.33 10.43 1.42
C ASN A 164 -15.95 9.74 1.32
N THR A 165 -15.80 8.59 1.96
CA THR A 165 -14.57 7.76 1.82
C THR A 165 -14.35 7.32 0.37
N LYS A 166 -15.42 6.89 -0.34
CA LYS A 166 -15.31 6.53 -1.77
C LYS A 166 -14.80 7.70 -2.61
N LYS A 167 -15.33 8.91 -2.37
CA LYS A 167 -14.91 10.14 -3.07
C LYS A 167 -13.42 10.42 -2.86
N PHE A 168 -12.94 10.42 -1.61
CA PHE A 168 -11.52 10.66 -1.32
C PHE A 168 -10.63 9.55 -1.87
N LEU A 169 -11.07 8.29 -1.80
CA LEU A 169 -10.34 7.16 -2.36
C LEU A 169 -10.21 7.27 -3.89
N THR A 170 -11.30 7.61 -4.60
CA THR A 170 -11.28 7.86 -6.05
C THR A 170 -10.29 8.97 -6.40
N GLN A 171 -10.29 10.08 -5.65
CA GLN A 171 -9.36 11.18 -5.88
C GLN A 171 -7.90 10.77 -5.61
N LEU A 172 -7.64 9.99 -4.55
CA LEU A 172 -6.30 9.47 -4.27
C LEU A 172 -5.77 8.60 -5.41
N LEU A 173 -6.61 7.70 -5.93
CA LEU A 173 -6.26 6.82 -7.06
C LEU A 173 -6.01 7.60 -8.35
N GLN A 174 -6.82 8.63 -8.62
CA GLN A 174 -6.60 9.52 -9.75
C GLN A 174 -5.28 10.28 -9.62
N ASN A 175 -4.98 10.80 -8.43
CA ASN A 175 -3.74 11.52 -8.17
C ASN A 175 -2.52 10.58 -8.25
N LEU A 176 -2.64 9.33 -7.79
CA LEU A 176 -1.59 8.32 -7.96
C LEU A 176 -1.31 8.04 -9.45
N SER A 177 -2.37 7.87 -10.25
CA SER A 177 -2.24 7.66 -11.70
C SER A 177 -1.55 8.85 -12.39
N ASN A 178 -2.00 10.07 -12.09
CA ASN A 178 -1.44 11.30 -12.66
C ASN A 178 0.03 11.49 -12.25
N TRP A 179 0.34 11.25 -10.98
CA TRP A 179 1.70 11.35 -10.44
C TRP A 179 2.64 10.34 -11.08
N THR A 180 2.18 9.11 -11.26
CA THR A 180 2.94 8.06 -11.94
C THR A 180 3.25 8.42 -13.38
N ARG A 181 2.28 8.95 -14.15
CA ARG A 181 2.50 9.41 -15.53
C ARG A 181 3.54 10.52 -15.57
N ARG A 182 3.38 11.54 -14.71
CA ARG A 182 4.31 12.68 -14.63
C ARG A 182 5.76 12.27 -14.33
N LEU A 183 5.97 11.26 -13.48
CA LEU A 183 7.32 10.78 -13.16
C LEU A 183 7.94 9.97 -14.30
N ARG A 184 7.14 9.37 -15.15
CA ARG A 184 7.60 8.62 -16.33
C ARG A 184 7.98 9.49 -17.52
N GLU A 185 7.48 10.72 -17.58
CA GLU A 185 7.78 11.68 -18.65
C GLU A 185 9.17 12.36 -18.48
N LYS A 186 9.91 11.99 -17.43
CA LYS A 186 11.29 12.42 -17.19
C LYS A 186 12.29 11.43 -17.77
#